data_310023bf1a39ff6edb99f7414a014e94
#
_entry.id   310023bf1a39ff6edb99f7414a014e94
#
_cell.length_a   1.000
_cell.length_b   1.000
_cell.length_c   1.000
_cell.angle_alpha   90.00
_cell.angle_beta   90.00
_cell.angle_gamma   90.00
#
_symmetry.space_group_name_H-M   'P 1'
#
loop_
_entity.id
_entity.type
_entity.pdbx_description
1 polymer ?
#
loop_
_entity_poly.entity_id
_entity_poly.type
_entity_poly.pdbx_seq_one_letter_code
_entity_poly.pdbx_strand_id
1 'polypeptide(L)'
;MRKILTALLICSALFARSDKPSDIPPASEIYINLEPVKCNDTCLLELVREGLLHSFLARYEGSSNQEILQAFNALNGSYVNAGAESLTPSSNAEFKIAVIIPQDSIKSYAGVVSNAVIAYVVRQNAAIDVKFYNIGNEAPSAIDGALARARSENISYIIAPFTPVGAKYLNEVLDPSMTAFVPTLHISSVDSPQDNLIFGGIDYKGQVEKLLNFSNGQVAAFSDGSALGAALNRYADEFSGGLAYENEIANGVTDLKSMLSGNSRLSGATVFLNVPLVKASMVSSQMRLYDVKFNALLSTQINYAPSIFKLMQPQDREKLYIANSISKTDGALDSNNEILGQNLNFNWVGYSASAGLDYIYAAYLNRGAQRLFSESVEDSQIIYDTKVLKAGEYGFYEQ
;
A
#
# COMPACT_ATOMS: atom_id res chain seq x y z
N MET A 1 52.19 -38.02 -22.84
CA MET A 1 51.52 -38.14 -21.54
C MET A 1 51.93 -37.07 -20.54
N ARG A 2 53.22 -36.78 -20.30
CA ARG A 2 53.65 -35.74 -19.32
C ARG A 2 53.09 -34.32 -19.57
N LYS A 3 52.98 -33.90 -20.82
CA LYS A 3 52.47 -32.55 -21.20
C LYS A 3 50.95 -32.41 -21.04
N ILE A 4 50.19 -33.52 -21.12
CA ILE A 4 48.73 -33.53 -20.93
C ILE A 4 48.40 -33.49 -19.43
N LEU A 5 49.21 -34.15 -18.59
CA LEU A 5 49.05 -34.09 -17.13
C LEU A 5 49.34 -32.68 -16.58
N THR A 6 50.31 -31.96 -17.15
CA THR A 6 50.60 -30.59 -16.72
C THR A 6 49.51 -29.61 -17.14
N ALA A 7 48.89 -29.78 -18.32
CA ALA A 7 47.73 -28.96 -18.73
C ALA A 7 46.48 -29.20 -17.88
N LEU A 8 46.22 -30.43 -17.46
CA LEU A 8 45.11 -30.76 -16.56
C LEU A 8 45.29 -30.18 -15.15
N LEU A 9 46.53 -30.15 -14.63
CA LEU A 9 46.83 -29.52 -13.33
C LEU A 9 46.72 -27.99 -13.37
N ILE A 10 47.02 -27.34 -14.49
CA ILE A 10 46.88 -25.89 -14.65
C ILE A 10 45.39 -25.51 -14.80
N CYS A 11 44.56 -26.32 -15.49
CA CYS A 11 43.11 -26.08 -15.57
C CYS A 11 42.40 -26.25 -14.23
N SER A 12 42.82 -27.19 -13.39
CA SER A 12 42.25 -27.36 -12.07
C SER A 12 42.57 -26.21 -11.09
N ALA A 13 43.75 -25.58 -11.27
CA ALA A 13 44.15 -24.41 -10.47
C ALA A 13 43.38 -23.10 -10.86
N LEU A 14 42.84 -23.03 -12.10
CA LEU A 14 42.09 -21.88 -12.57
C LEU A 14 40.61 -21.90 -12.06
N PHE A 15 40.13 -23.02 -11.55
CA PHE A 15 38.81 -23.17 -10.96
C PHE A 15 38.83 -23.22 -9.42
N ALA A 16 40.00 -23.11 -8.79
CA ALA A 16 40.04 -22.87 -7.35
C ALA A 16 39.53 -21.45 -7.08
N ARG A 17 38.25 -21.31 -6.78
CA ARG A 17 37.70 -20.09 -6.16
C ARG A 17 38.57 -19.82 -4.93
N SER A 18 39.19 -18.66 -4.90
CA SER A 18 39.83 -18.15 -3.70
C SER A 18 38.72 -17.95 -2.68
N ASP A 19 38.56 -18.87 -1.75
CA ASP A 19 37.78 -18.69 -0.53
C ASP A 19 38.50 -17.68 0.36
N LYS A 20 38.60 -16.44 -0.10
CA LYS A 20 38.90 -15.36 0.83
C LYS A 20 37.64 -15.18 1.66
N PRO A 21 37.71 -15.32 2.98
CA PRO A 21 36.60 -14.99 3.86
C PRO A 21 36.14 -13.56 3.51
N SER A 22 34.83 -13.38 3.38
CA SER A 22 34.26 -12.05 3.23
C SER A 22 34.69 -11.20 4.41
N ASP A 23 35.08 -9.96 4.21
CA ASP A 23 35.34 -9.00 5.27
C ASP A 23 34.07 -8.62 6.05
N ILE A 24 32.91 -9.06 5.54
CA ILE A 24 31.60 -8.91 6.21
C ILE A 24 31.49 -10.04 7.23
N PRO A 25 31.35 -9.74 8.55
CA PRO A 25 31.13 -10.79 9.55
C PRO A 25 29.85 -11.58 9.20
N PRO A 26 29.84 -12.90 9.44
CA PRO A 26 28.64 -13.69 9.24
C PRO A 26 27.49 -13.10 10.06
N ALA A 27 26.28 -13.15 9.48
CA ALA A 27 25.08 -12.72 10.20
C ALA A 27 24.97 -13.54 11.51
N SER A 28 24.56 -12.84 12.58
CA SER A 28 24.30 -13.53 13.86
C SER A 28 23.18 -14.55 13.66
N GLU A 29 23.43 -15.79 14.04
CA GLU A 29 22.39 -16.81 14.01
C GLU A 29 21.36 -16.51 15.11
N ILE A 30 20.08 -16.49 14.73
CA ILE A 30 18.97 -16.34 15.67
C ILE A 30 18.33 -17.71 15.84
N TYR A 31 18.43 -18.30 17.01
CA TYR A 31 17.78 -19.56 17.35
C TYR A 31 16.40 -19.26 17.95
N ILE A 32 15.34 -19.76 17.30
CA ILE A 32 13.97 -19.68 17.77
C ILE A 32 13.55 -21.05 18.26
N ASN A 33 13.22 -21.18 19.54
CA ASN A 33 12.67 -22.41 20.09
C ASN A 33 11.16 -22.46 19.80
N LEU A 34 10.74 -23.37 18.92
CA LEU A 34 9.35 -23.58 18.50
C LEU A 34 8.72 -24.83 19.13
N GLU A 35 9.21 -25.31 20.27
CA GLU A 35 8.61 -26.46 20.93
C GLU A 35 7.13 -26.22 21.26
N PRO A 36 6.24 -27.18 20.95
CA PRO A 36 4.79 -27.01 21.11
C PRO A 36 4.31 -27.11 22.56
N VAL A 37 5.18 -27.36 23.51
CA VAL A 37 4.85 -27.51 24.93
C VAL A 37 4.77 -26.12 25.59
N LYS A 38 3.76 -25.91 26.44
CA LYS A 38 3.64 -24.65 27.23
C LYS A 38 4.92 -24.40 28.04
N CYS A 39 5.42 -23.18 27.93
CA CYS A 39 6.64 -22.76 28.60
C CYS A 39 6.27 -22.25 30.00
N ASN A 40 6.66 -22.99 31.03
CA ASN A 40 6.51 -22.54 32.42
C ASN A 40 7.63 -21.56 32.81
N ASP A 41 7.61 -21.04 34.04
CA ASP A 41 8.60 -20.06 34.51
C ASP A 41 10.05 -20.55 34.39
N THR A 42 10.31 -21.83 34.62
CA THR A 42 11.66 -22.42 34.48
C THR A 42 12.11 -22.36 33.02
N CYS A 43 11.25 -22.75 32.10
CA CYS A 43 11.49 -22.67 30.65
C CYS A 43 11.68 -21.20 30.20
N LEU A 44 10.86 -20.27 30.68
CA LEU A 44 11.00 -18.85 30.33
C LEU A 44 12.34 -18.26 30.83
N LEU A 45 12.77 -18.59 32.05
CA LEU A 45 14.07 -18.17 32.59
C LEU A 45 15.25 -18.74 31.81
N GLU A 46 15.13 -20.02 31.36
CA GLU A 46 16.15 -20.67 30.54
C GLU A 46 16.29 -19.96 29.19
N LEU A 47 15.18 -19.65 28.51
CA LEU A 47 15.19 -18.88 27.27
C LEU A 47 15.85 -17.51 27.40
N VAL A 48 15.59 -16.80 28.51
CA VAL A 48 16.25 -15.51 28.80
C VAL A 48 17.76 -15.70 29.03
N ARG A 49 18.17 -16.70 29.80
CA ARG A 49 19.58 -17.00 30.10
C ARG A 49 20.38 -17.42 28.88
N GLU A 50 19.75 -18.13 27.97
CA GLU A 50 20.36 -18.56 26.70
C GLU A 50 20.34 -17.45 25.63
N GLY A 51 19.72 -16.30 25.91
CA GLY A 51 19.61 -15.19 24.96
C GLY A 51 18.59 -15.42 23.84
N LEU A 52 17.71 -16.42 23.97
CA LEU A 52 16.66 -16.76 22.99
C LEU A 52 15.44 -15.86 23.18
N LEU A 53 15.66 -14.55 23.03
CA LEU A 53 14.70 -13.50 23.39
C LEU A 53 13.43 -13.53 22.58
N HIS A 54 13.51 -13.88 21.28
CA HIS A 54 12.33 -14.02 20.43
C HIS A 54 11.47 -15.24 20.84
N SER A 55 12.11 -16.34 21.20
CA SER A 55 11.42 -17.52 21.72
C SER A 55 10.77 -17.24 23.08
N PHE A 56 11.43 -16.47 23.94
CA PHE A 56 10.90 -16.00 25.20
C PHE A 56 9.62 -15.17 24.99
N LEU A 57 9.68 -14.15 24.14
CA LEU A 57 8.51 -13.29 23.84
C LEU A 57 7.35 -14.07 23.21
N ALA A 58 7.66 -14.99 22.28
CA ALA A 58 6.65 -15.79 21.60
C ALA A 58 5.94 -16.81 22.52
N ARG A 59 6.59 -17.20 23.63
CA ARG A 59 6.07 -18.20 24.57
C ARG A 59 5.64 -17.63 25.92
N TYR A 60 5.74 -16.32 26.09
CA TYR A 60 5.30 -15.64 27.29
C TYR A 60 3.78 -15.46 27.31
N GLU A 61 3.10 -16.21 28.19
CA GLU A 61 1.64 -16.13 28.43
C GLU A 61 1.31 -15.38 29.74
N GLY A 62 2.32 -14.83 30.42
CA GLY A 62 2.22 -14.21 31.73
C GLY A 62 3.00 -15.01 32.80
N SER A 63 3.54 -14.34 33.78
CA SER A 63 4.23 -14.92 34.94
C SER A 63 4.08 -14.01 36.15
N SER A 64 4.12 -14.58 37.37
CA SER A 64 4.23 -13.85 38.62
C SER A 64 5.69 -13.73 39.10
N ASN A 65 6.64 -14.32 38.39
CA ASN A 65 8.06 -14.29 38.72
C ASN A 65 8.65 -12.92 38.34
N GLN A 66 9.26 -12.23 39.30
CA GLN A 66 9.79 -10.88 39.10
C GLN A 66 10.93 -10.82 38.08
N GLU A 67 11.80 -11.82 38.00
CA GLU A 67 12.89 -11.87 37.03
C GLU A 67 12.36 -11.97 35.58
N ILE A 68 11.30 -12.79 35.37
CA ILE A 68 10.62 -12.92 34.08
C ILE A 68 9.90 -11.63 33.72
N LEU A 69 9.21 -11.00 34.67
CA LEU A 69 8.53 -9.72 34.48
C LEU A 69 9.51 -8.59 34.12
N GLN A 70 10.67 -8.57 34.79
CA GLN A 70 11.73 -7.60 34.49
C GLN A 70 12.30 -7.84 33.08
N ALA A 71 12.58 -9.09 32.72
CA ALA A 71 13.05 -9.43 31.38
C ALA A 71 12.02 -9.06 30.30
N PHE A 72 10.76 -9.38 30.53
CA PHE A 72 9.65 -9.04 29.61
C PHE A 72 9.50 -7.53 29.47
N ASN A 73 9.50 -6.79 30.57
CA ASN A 73 9.39 -5.33 30.57
C ASN A 73 10.64 -4.66 29.94
N ALA A 74 11.82 -5.21 30.18
CA ALA A 74 13.05 -4.71 29.56
C ALA A 74 13.05 -4.94 28.04
N LEU A 75 12.56 -6.08 27.57
CA LEU A 75 12.46 -6.38 26.16
C LEU A 75 11.33 -5.60 25.48
N ASN A 76 10.15 -5.54 26.07
CA ASN A 76 9.09 -4.65 25.60
C ASN A 76 9.51 -3.17 25.69
N GLY A 77 10.15 -2.77 26.76
CA GLY A 77 10.74 -1.45 26.91
C GLY A 77 11.87 -1.18 25.92
N SER A 78 12.66 -2.18 25.52
CA SER A 78 13.74 -2.03 24.52
C SER A 78 13.22 -2.00 23.08
N TYR A 79 12.18 -2.74 22.76
CA TYR A 79 11.46 -2.56 21.47
C TYR A 79 10.74 -1.20 21.42
N VAL A 80 10.28 -0.72 22.58
CA VAL A 80 9.74 0.63 22.74
C VAL A 80 10.88 1.66 22.78
N ASN A 81 12.06 1.36 23.34
CA ASN A 81 13.16 2.32 23.55
C ASN A 81 14.27 2.31 22.50
N ALA A 82 14.35 1.31 21.59
CA ALA A 82 15.32 1.34 20.47
C ALA A 82 14.90 2.30 19.33
N GLY A 83 13.76 2.95 19.45
CA GLY A 83 13.23 3.99 18.58
C GLY A 83 12.03 4.71 19.17
N ALA A 84 11.69 4.43 20.41
CA ALA A 84 10.48 4.88 21.05
C ALA A 84 10.73 5.56 22.40
N GLU A 85 11.64 6.49 22.43
CA GLU A 85 11.55 7.53 23.48
C GLU A 85 10.27 8.36 23.36
N SER A 86 9.37 8.02 22.42
CA SER A 86 8.14 8.78 22.19
C SER A 86 6.87 8.00 21.84
N LEU A 87 6.79 6.68 22.09
CA LEU A 87 5.49 5.98 22.06
C LEU A 87 4.86 5.81 23.46
N THR A 88 5.52 6.19 24.53
CA THR A 88 4.81 6.51 25.77
C THR A 88 4.00 7.78 25.50
N PRO A 89 2.71 7.85 25.91
CA PRO A 89 1.98 9.10 25.88
C PRO A 89 2.78 10.10 26.69
N SER A 90 3.62 10.88 26.02
CA SER A 90 4.26 12.01 26.63
C SER A 90 3.13 12.91 27.08
N SER A 91 2.99 13.15 28.36
CA SER A 91 2.10 14.18 28.89
C SER A 91 2.38 15.56 28.26
N ASN A 92 3.38 15.64 27.42
CA ASN A 92 3.90 16.80 26.69
C ASN A 92 3.93 16.58 25.17
N ALA A 93 3.13 15.67 24.59
CA ALA A 93 3.00 15.60 23.14
C ALA A 93 2.51 16.94 22.62
N GLU A 94 3.33 17.59 21.80
CA GLU A 94 3.05 18.91 21.24
C GLU A 94 1.92 18.84 20.20
N PHE A 95 1.78 17.69 19.55
CA PHE A 95 0.81 17.47 18.46
C PHE A 95 -0.01 16.21 18.72
N LYS A 96 -1.33 16.31 18.45
CA LYS A 96 -2.28 15.20 18.61
C LYS A 96 -3.05 14.96 17.33
N ILE A 97 -3.16 13.68 16.94
CA ILE A 97 -3.89 13.23 15.74
C ILE A 97 -4.79 12.05 16.12
N ALA A 98 -6.00 12.01 15.60
CA ALA A 98 -6.87 10.84 15.66
C ALA A 98 -6.92 10.13 14.32
N VAL A 99 -6.86 8.80 14.32
CA VAL A 99 -7.13 7.95 13.17
C VAL A 99 -8.43 7.20 13.45
N ILE A 100 -9.51 7.52 12.72
CA ILE A 100 -10.82 6.91 12.89
C ILE A 100 -10.97 5.77 11.89
N ILE A 101 -11.02 4.52 12.38
CA ILE A 101 -10.95 3.31 11.54
C ILE A 101 -12.28 2.58 11.54
N PRO A 102 -13.04 2.60 10.43
CA PRO A 102 -14.22 1.76 10.24
C PRO A 102 -13.80 0.37 9.73
N GLN A 103 -13.24 -0.46 10.62
CA GLN A 103 -12.61 -1.75 10.30
C GLN A 103 -13.46 -2.65 9.40
N ASP A 104 -14.77 -2.71 9.64
CA ASP A 104 -15.68 -3.60 8.90
C ASP A 104 -15.93 -3.10 7.46
N SER A 105 -15.87 -1.77 7.26
CA SER A 105 -16.07 -1.13 5.96
C SER A 105 -14.82 -1.22 5.07
N ILE A 106 -13.65 -0.92 5.64
CA ILE A 106 -12.40 -0.81 4.87
C ILE A 106 -11.50 -2.04 4.96
N LYS A 107 -11.80 -2.99 5.85
CA LYS A 107 -11.13 -4.31 5.97
C LYS A 107 -9.60 -4.21 6.05
N SER A 108 -8.89 -4.75 5.05
CA SER A 108 -7.42 -4.74 4.99
C SER A 108 -6.80 -3.34 4.92
N TYR A 109 -7.51 -2.34 4.43
CA TYR A 109 -7.01 -0.96 4.39
C TYR A 109 -6.85 -0.34 5.79
N ALA A 110 -7.54 -0.85 6.81
CA ALA A 110 -7.34 -0.44 8.19
C ALA A 110 -5.89 -0.60 8.64
N GLY A 111 -5.31 -1.78 8.41
CA GLY A 111 -3.90 -2.04 8.70
C GLY A 111 -2.96 -1.18 7.84
N VAL A 112 -3.29 -1.00 6.55
CA VAL A 112 -2.50 -0.19 5.63
C VAL A 112 -2.37 1.25 6.12
N VAL A 113 -3.49 1.89 6.47
CA VAL A 113 -3.48 3.28 6.94
C VAL A 113 -2.81 3.39 8.30
N SER A 114 -3.09 2.47 9.23
CA SER A 114 -2.45 2.46 10.55
C SER A 114 -0.93 2.35 10.44
N ASN A 115 -0.42 1.42 9.63
CA ASN A 115 1.00 1.22 9.41
C ASN A 115 1.65 2.45 8.75
N ALA A 116 1.00 3.05 7.75
CA ALA A 116 1.48 4.25 7.08
C ALA A 116 1.62 5.43 8.06
N VAL A 117 0.63 5.63 8.92
CA VAL A 117 0.65 6.67 9.96
C VAL A 117 1.78 6.42 10.96
N ILE A 118 1.91 5.19 11.47
CA ILE A 118 2.98 4.81 12.40
C ILE A 118 4.36 5.02 11.76
N ALA A 119 4.55 4.51 10.53
CA ALA A 119 5.81 4.65 9.81
C ALA A 119 6.20 6.11 9.60
N TYR A 120 5.23 6.97 9.28
CA TYR A 120 5.45 8.40 9.11
C TYR A 120 5.85 9.07 10.43
N VAL A 121 5.14 8.81 11.53
CA VAL A 121 5.44 9.38 12.86
C VAL A 121 6.85 8.98 13.32
N VAL A 122 7.20 7.71 13.17
CA VAL A 122 8.55 7.22 13.47
C VAL A 122 9.60 7.91 12.57
N ARG A 123 9.32 8.11 11.30
CA ARG A 123 10.22 8.82 10.38
C ARG A 123 10.44 10.27 10.77
N GLN A 124 9.41 10.97 11.21
CA GLN A 124 9.47 12.37 11.61
C GLN A 124 10.23 12.56 12.95
N ASN A 125 10.28 11.53 13.79
CA ASN A 125 10.88 11.60 15.12
C ASN A 125 10.42 12.83 15.92
N ALA A 126 9.14 13.16 15.79
CA ALA A 126 8.51 14.30 16.46
C ALA A 126 7.55 13.84 17.56
N ALA A 127 7.31 14.69 18.54
CA ALA A 127 6.38 14.40 19.64
C ALA A 127 4.91 14.46 19.18
N ILE A 128 4.49 13.47 18.39
CA ILE A 128 3.14 13.32 17.86
C ILE A 128 2.43 12.19 18.62
N ASP A 129 1.34 12.51 19.32
CA ASP A 129 0.44 11.53 19.94
C ASP A 129 -0.62 11.11 18.95
N VAL A 130 -0.64 9.85 18.54
CA VAL A 130 -1.62 9.31 17.60
C VAL A 130 -2.60 8.40 18.33
N LYS A 131 -3.89 8.73 18.27
CA LYS A 131 -4.98 7.93 18.83
C LYS A 131 -5.70 7.17 17.73
N PHE A 132 -5.77 5.87 17.86
CA PHE A 132 -6.52 5.01 16.94
C PHE A 132 -7.90 4.71 17.52
N TYR A 133 -8.97 5.12 16.83
CA TYR A 133 -10.35 4.85 17.21
C TYR A 133 -10.94 3.85 16.22
N ASN A 134 -11.00 2.58 16.62
CA ASN A 134 -11.74 1.59 15.84
C ASN A 134 -13.24 1.75 16.12
N ILE A 135 -13.99 2.15 15.10
CA ILE A 135 -15.44 2.39 15.19
C ILE A 135 -16.28 1.24 14.60
N GLY A 136 -15.62 0.16 14.14
CA GLY A 136 -16.28 -0.97 13.49
C GLY A 136 -16.80 -0.59 12.10
N ASN A 137 -17.92 0.09 12.02
CA ASN A 137 -18.57 0.50 10.78
C ASN A 137 -18.78 2.02 10.69
N GLU A 138 -19.32 2.51 9.57
CA GLU A 138 -19.57 3.92 9.29
C GLU A 138 -20.98 4.39 9.66
N ALA A 139 -21.59 3.78 10.71
CA ALA A 139 -22.87 4.27 11.19
C ALA A 139 -22.74 5.69 11.79
N PRO A 140 -23.71 6.57 11.58
CA PRO A 140 -23.71 7.93 12.12
C PRO A 140 -23.30 8.02 13.59
N SER A 141 -23.89 7.19 14.44
CA SER A 141 -23.58 7.17 15.89
C SER A 141 -22.13 6.77 16.21
N ALA A 142 -21.52 5.92 15.40
CA ALA A 142 -20.13 5.50 15.56
C ALA A 142 -19.16 6.64 15.19
N ILE A 143 -19.43 7.34 14.10
CA ILE A 143 -18.67 8.52 13.66
C ILE A 143 -18.82 9.65 14.68
N ASP A 144 -20.04 9.97 15.11
CA ASP A 144 -20.31 11.00 16.13
C ASP A 144 -19.59 10.70 17.45
N GLY A 145 -19.61 9.44 17.89
CA GLY A 145 -18.91 8.99 19.08
C GLY A 145 -17.40 9.21 18.99
N ALA A 146 -16.79 8.89 17.83
CA ALA A 146 -15.35 9.11 17.60
C ALA A 146 -15.01 10.60 17.55
N LEU A 147 -15.81 11.43 16.90
CA LEU A 147 -15.63 12.88 16.86
C LEU A 147 -15.78 13.52 18.24
N ALA A 148 -16.78 13.10 19.02
CA ALA A 148 -16.98 13.55 20.40
C ALA A 148 -15.77 13.18 21.29
N ARG A 149 -15.23 11.97 21.11
CA ARG A 149 -14.03 11.53 21.82
C ARG A 149 -12.82 12.35 21.42
N ALA A 150 -12.58 12.58 20.13
CA ALA A 150 -11.48 13.42 19.66
C ALA A 150 -11.55 14.82 20.27
N ARG A 151 -12.75 15.45 20.30
CA ARG A 151 -12.95 16.75 20.95
C ARG A 151 -12.64 16.72 22.45
N SER A 152 -13.09 15.68 23.17
CA SER A 152 -12.83 15.54 24.61
C SER A 152 -11.33 15.37 24.94
N GLU A 153 -10.57 14.81 24.00
CA GLU A 153 -9.11 14.64 24.11
C GLU A 153 -8.31 15.84 23.52
N ASN A 154 -9.01 16.91 23.09
CA ASN A 154 -8.44 18.10 22.45
C ASN A 154 -7.65 17.76 21.16
N ILE A 155 -8.20 16.90 20.32
CA ILE A 155 -7.65 16.52 19.02
C ILE A 155 -8.44 17.21 17.92
N SER A 156 -7.75 18.03 17.12
CA SER A 156 -8.36 18.79 16.02
C SER A 156 -8.03 18.21 14.64
N TYR A 157 -7.10 17.26 14.54
CA TYR A 157 -6.66 16.69 13.26
C TYR A 157 -7.01 15.21 13.19
N ILE A 158 -7.70 14.84 12.12
CA ILE A 158 -8.29 13.50 11.96
C ILE A 158 -7.82 12.90 10.63
N ILE A 159 -7.45 11.62 10.65
CA ILE A 159 -7.32 10.78 9.47
C ILE A 159 -8.49 9.80 9.47
N ALA A 160 -9.31 9.85 8.44
CA ALA A 160 -10.53 9.06 8.33
C ALA A 160 -10.57 8.29 7.00
N PRO A 161 -10.03 7.06 6.93
CA PRO A 161 -10.06 6.25 5.72
C PRO A 161 -11.48 5.71 5.45
N PHE A 162 -12.40 6.59 5.15
CA PHE A 162 -13.82 6.28 4.98
C PHE A 162 -14.14 5.85 3.54
N THR A 163 -15.25 5.12 3.41
CA THR A 163 -15.94 4.91 2.13
C THR A 163 -16.78 6.17 1.79
N PRO A 164 -17.35 6.28 0.57
CA PRO A 164 -18.20 7.43 0.23
C PRO A 164 -19.37 7.65 1.22
N VAL A 165 -19.86 6.59 1.88
CA VAL A 165 -20.94 6.69 2.85
C VAL A 165 -20.48 7.44 4.10
N GLY A 166 -19.38 7.00 4.69
CA GLY A 166 -18.84 7.64 5.89
C GLY A 166 -18.32 9.06 5.60
N ALA A 167 -17.69 9.27 4.44
CA ALA A 167 -17.18 10.58 4.07
C ALA A 167 -18.28 11.63 3.84
N LYS A 168 -19.41 11.24 3.24
CA LYS A 168 -20.58 12.13 3.10
C LYS A 168 -21.14 12.53 4.45
N TYR A 169 -21.31 11.55 5.36
CA TYR A 169 -21.76 11.87 6.71
C TYR A 169 -20.75 12.72 7.48
N LEU A 170 -19.45 12.41 7.39
CA LEU A 170 -18.41 13.23 8.00
C LEU A 170 -18.46 14.68 7.50
N ASN A 171 -18.70 14.89 6.21
CA ASN A 171 -18.85 16.23 5.63
C ASN A 171 -20.03 17.02 6.24
N GLU A 172 -21.09 16.36 6.65
CA GLU A 172 -22.26 17.01 7.26
C GLU A 172 -22.01 17.41 8.72
N VAL A 173 -21.20 16.62 9.47
CA VAL A 173 -21.06 16.74 10.93
C VAL A 173 -19.71 17.25 11.40
N LEU A 174 -18.72 17.43 10.48
CA LEU A 174 -17.38 17.88 10.82
C LEU A 174 -17.41 19.29 11.40
N ASP A 175 -16.90 19.43 12.62
CA ASP A 175 -16.81 20.72 13.29
C ASP A 175 -15.80 21.64 12.56
N PRO A 176 -16.11 22.93 12.34
CA PRO A 176 -15.21 23.88 11.71
C PRO A 176 -13.84 24.06 12.40
N SER A 177 -13.75 23.72 13.70
CA SER A 177 -12.48 23.74 14.44
C SER A 177 -11.61 22.51 14.24
N MET A 178 -12.12 21.50 13.53
CA MET A 178 -11.40 20.25 13.22
C MET A 178 -11.04 20.21 11.74
N THR A 179 -9.95 19.54 11.41
CA THR A 179 -9.56 19.25 10.02
C THR A 179 -9.50 17.73 9.85
N ALA A 180 -10.20 17.20 8.86
CA ALA A 180 -10.19 15.78 8.55
C ALA A 180 -9.57 15.51 7.19
N PHE A 181 -8.80 14.42 7.11
CA PHE A 181 -8.19 13.92 5.88
C PHE A 181 -8.74 12.53 5.54
N VAL A 182 -9.24 12.36 4.33
CA VAL A 182 -9.79 11.10 3.80
C VAL A 182 -8.85 10.54 2.74
N PRO A 183 -7.94 9.62 3.11
CA PRO A 183 -6.92 9.09 2.19
C PRO A 183 -7.48 8.20 1.07
N THR A 184 -8.68 7.67 1.24
CA THR A 184 -9.27 6.64 0.40
C THR A 184 -10.11 7.16 -0.76
N LEU A 185 -10.47 8.44 -0.75
CA LEU A 185 -11.43 9.01 -1.69
C LEU A 185 -10.88 10.26 -2.38
N HIS A 186 -11.23 10.39 -3.66
CA HIS A 186 -11.08 11.63 -4.40
C HIS A 186 -12.25 12.56 -4.05
N ILE A 187 -12.02 13.87 -4.06
CA ILE A 187 -13.00 14.91 -3.69
C ILE A 187 -14.32 14.77 -4.44
N SER A 188 -14.31 14.31 -5.70
CA SER A 188 -15.52 14.08 -6.50
C SER A 188 -16.48 13.03 -5.91
N SER A 189 -16.09 12.34 -4.84
CA SER A 189 -16.94 11.36 -4.13
C SER A 189 -17.93 12.00 -3.15
N VAL A 190 -17.75 13.29 -2.87
CA VAL A 190 -18.59 14.06 -1.93
C VAL A 190 -19.08 15.33 -2.60
N ASP A 191 -20.38 15.57 -2.56
CA ASP A 191 -20.97 16.78 -3.11
C ASP A 191 -20.74 17.96 -2.14
N SER A 192 -20.26 19.11 -2.66
CA SER A 192 -20.02 20.32 -1.87
C SER A 192 -19.23 20.09 -0.58
N PRO A 193 -17.99 19.59 -0.67
CA PRO A 193 -17.19 19.32 0.52
C PRO A 193 -16.86 20.59 1.29
N GLN A 194 -16.76 20.49 2.61
CA GLN A 194 -16.30 21.57 3.48
C GLN A 194 -14.79 21.82 3.27
N ASP A 195 -14.32 23.05 3.44
CA ASP A 195 -12.91 23.45 3.25
C ASP A 195 -11.94 22.74 4.23
N ASN A 196 -12.44 22.30 5.38
CA ASN A 196 -11.68 21.55 6.39
C ASN A 196 -11.72 20.02 6.21
N LEU A 197 -12.32 19.54 5.12
CA LEU A 197 -12.32 18.13 4.73
C LEU A 197 -11.42 17.94 3.50
N ILE A 198 -10.28 17.30 3.69
CA ILE A 198 -9.23 17.14 2.69
C ILE A 198 -9.26 15.69 2.16
N PHE A 199 -9.05 15.52 0.86
CA PHE A 199 -9.12 14.23 0.19
C PHE A 199 -7.77 13.83 -0.40
N GLY A 200 -7.44 12.55 -0.30
CA GLY A 200 -6.19 11.99 -0.81
C GLY A 200 -6.36 10.87 -1.83
N GLY A 201 -7.60 10.56 -2.24
CA GLY A 201 -7.84 9.51 -3.22
C GLY A 201 -7.30 9.86 -4.60
N ILE A 202 -6.98 8.82 -5.35
CA ILE A 202 -6.46 8.95 -6.72
C ILE A 202 -7.54 9.50 -7.66
N ASP A 203 -7.16 10.39 -8.55
CA ASP A 203 -7.96 10.82 -9.68
C ASP A 203 -7.97 9.75 -10.78
N TYR A 204 -8.82 8.75 -10.62
CA TYR A 204 -8.99 7.70 -11.62
C TYR A 204 -9.55 8.21 -12.95
N LYS A 205 -10.35 9.29 -12.92
CA LYS A 205 -10.88 9.92 -14.14
C LYS A 205 -9.74 10.51 -14.96
N GLY A 206 -8.86 11.29 -14.35
CA GLY A 206 -7.67 11.83 -14.99
C GLY A 206 -6.66 10.74 -15.40
N GLN A 207 -6.57 9.62 -14.67
CA GLN A 207 -5.76 8.48 -15.11
C GLN A 207 -6.27 7.87 -16.42
N VAL A 208 -7.58 7.68 -16.56
CA VAL A 208 -8.18 7.15 -17.79
C VAL A 208 -7.96 8.11 -18.95
N GLU A 209 -8.14 9.41 -18.75
CA GLU A 209 -7.89 10.46 -19.75
C GLU A 209 -6.43 10.42 -20.25
N LYS A 210 -5.46 10.38 -19.34
CA LYS A 210 -4.03 10.29 -19.69
C LYS A 210 -3.69 9.01 -20.44
N LEU A 211 -4.28 7.87 -20.05
CA LEU A 211 -4.06 6.58 -20.70
C LEU A 211 -4.56 6.60 -22.15
N LEU A 212 -5.62 7.31 -22.46
CA LEU A 212 -6.15 7.41 -23.82
C LEU A 212 -5.19 8.07 -24.81
N ASN A 213 -4.19 8.82 -24.37
CA ASN A 213 -3.11 9.30 -25.24
C ASN A 213 -2.27 8.17 -25.85
N PHE A 214 -2.33 6.96 -25.26
CA PHE A 214 -1.69 5.75 -25.79
C PHE A 214 -2.67 4.85 -26.54
N SER A 215 -3.90 5.33 -26.73
CA SER A 215 -4.93 4.63 -27.48
C SER A 215 -4.73 4.77 -28.98
N ASN A 216 -5.03 3.70 -29.70
CA ASN A 216 -5.10 3.68 -31.14
C ASN A 216 -6.23 2.76 -31.59
N GLY A 217 -7.06 3.24 -32.51
CA GLY A 217 -8.23 2.52 -32.98
C GLY A 217 -9.43 2.64 -32.02
N GLN A 218 -10.35 1.68 -32.15
CA GLN A 218 -11.53 1.61 -31.27
C GLN A 218 -11.15 1.21 -29.85
N VAL A 219 -11.95 1.64 -28.88
CA VAL A 219 -11.73 1.33 -27.46
C VAL A 219 -12.68 0.23 -26.99
N ALA A 220 -12.14 -0.70 -26.23
CA ALA A 220 -12.88 -1.74 -25.55
C ALA A 220 -12.52 -1.77 -24.06
N ALA A 221 -13.38 -2.32 -23.21
CA ALA A 221 -13.12 -2.40 -21.78
C ALA A 221 -13.65 -3.70 -21.16
N PHE A 222 -12.90 -4.20 -20.18
CA PHE A 222 -13.33 -5.27 -19.28
C PHE A 222 -13.40 -4.75 -17.85
N SER A 223 -14.51 -5.05 -17.15
CA SER A 223 -14.68 -4.77 -15.71
C SER A 223 -14.94 -6.06 -14.93
N ASP A 224 -14.99 -5.95 -13.61
CA ASP A 224 -15.22 -7.08 -12.71
C ASP A 224 -16.56 -7.01 -11.97
N GLY A 225 -17.43 -6.07 -12.36
CA GLY A 225 -18.70 -5.80 -11.72
C GLY A 225 -18.58 -5.00 -10.40
N SER A 226 -17.38 -4.61 -9.98
CA SER A 226 -17.21 -3.70 -8.85
C SER A 226 -17.63 -2.26 -9.22
N ALA A 227 -17.98 -1.46 -8.21
CA ALA A 227 -18.31 -0.06 -8.40
C ALA A 227 -17.16 0.73 -9.06
N LEU A 228 -15.91 0.39 -8.70
CA LEU A 228 -14.73 1.00 -9.32
C LEU A 228 -14.58 0.55 -10.78
N GLY A 229 -14.66 -0.75 -11.07
CA GLY A 229 -14.56 -1.26 -12.45
C GLY A 229 -15.61 -0.65 -13.36
N ALA A 230 -16.86 -0.54 -12.90
CA ALA A 230 -17.94 0.11 -13.63
C ALA A 230 -17.70 1.63 -13.84
N ALA A 231 -17.15 2.31 -12.83
CA ALA A 231 -16.79 3.73 -12.96
C ALA A 231 -15.67 3.94 -13.99
N LEU A 232 -14.65 3.09 -13.98
CA LEU A 232 -13.54 3.15 -14.95
C LEU A 232 -14.00 2.87 -16.38
N ASN A 233 -14.92 1.92 -16.59
CA ASN A 233 -15.53 1.70 -17.91
C ASN A 233 -16.29 2.94 -18.37
N ARG A 234 -17.10 3.55 -17.50
CA ARG A 234 -17.82 4.78 -17.83
C ARG A 234 -16.88 5.94 -18.19
N TYR A 235 -15.75 6.11 -17.48
CA TYR A 235 -14.76 7.13 -17.86
C TYR A 235 -14.10 6.83 -19.21
N ALA A 236 -13.78 5.54 -19.48
CA ALA A 236 -13.24 5.13 -20.77
C ALA A 236 -14.26 5.38 -21.90
N ASP A 237 -15.54 5.11 -21.68
CA ASP A 237 -16.63 5.41 -22.63
C ASP A 237 -16.76 6.91 -22.89
N GLU A 238 -16.84 7.72 -21.82
CA GLU A 238 -16.96 9.18 -21.88
C GLU A 238 -15.82 9.81 -22.69
N PHE A 239 -14.57 9.47 -22.38
CA PHE A 239 -13.41 10.12 -22.99
C PHE A 239 -13.04 9.56 -24.37
N SER A 240 -13.40 8.31 -24.68
CA SER A 240 -13.17 7.75 -26.01
C SER A 240 -14.26 8.07 -27.03
N GLY A 241 -15.37 8.63 -26.58
CA GLY A 241 -16.55 8.88 -27.43
C GLY A 241 -17.38 7.62 -27.70
N GLY A 242 -17.23 6.59 -26.88
CA GLY A 242 -18.00 5.35 -26.91
C GLY A 242 -17.13 4.09 -26.96
N LEU A 243 -17.52 3.07 -26.21
CA LEU A 243 -16.86 1.76 -26.21
C LEU A 243 -17.38 0.89 -27.36
N ALA A 244 -16.51 0.41 -28.23
CA ALA A 244 -16.85 -0.56 -29.26
C ALA A 244 -17.24 -1.93 -28.68
N TYR A 245 -16.67 -2.26 -27.51
CA TYR A 245 -16.98 -3.48 -26.79
C TYR A 245 -16.79 -3.27 -25.28
N GLU A 246 -17.76 -3.74 -24.52
CA GLU A 246 -17.69 -3.77 -23.04
C GLU A 246 -18.14 -5.15 -22.57
N ASN A 247 -17.45 -5.68 -21.55
CA ASN A 247 -17.86 -6.91 -20.90
C ASN A 247 -17.44 -6.95 -19.44
N GLU A 248 -18.28 -7.60 -18.62
CA GLU A 248 -18.02 -7.86 -17.21
C GLU A 248 -17.53 -9.30 -17.02
N ILE A 249 -16.43 -9.44 -16.29
CA ILE A 249 -15.89 -10.74 -15.89
C ILE A 249 -16.34 -11.04 -14.47
N ALA A 250 -17.41 -11.79 -14.34
CA ALA A 250 -17.97 -12.18 -13.06
C ALA A 250 -16.97 -13.02 -12.24
N ASN A 251 -17.19 -13.11 -10.93
CA ASN A 251 -16.39 -13.98 -10.07
C ASN A 251 -16.61 -15.46 -10.44
N GLY A 252 -15.50 -16.24 -10.44
CA GLY A 252 -15.54 -17.66 -10.80
C GLY A 252 -15.43 -17.93 -12.30
N VAL A 253 -15.56 -16.92 -13.17
CA VAL A 253 -15.32 -17.09 -14.61
C VAL A 253 -13.82 -17.25 -14.87
N THR A 254 -13.43 -18.38 -15.48
CA THR A 254 -12.04 -18.70 -15.82
C THR A 254 -11.81 -18.94 -17.32
N ASP A 255 -12.87 -19.14 -18.09
CA ASP A 255 -12.81 -19.29 -19.54
C ASP A 255 -13.50 -18.11 -20.22
N LEU A 256 -12.74 -17.34 -20.99
CA LEU A 256 -13.19 -16.15 -21.71
C LEU A 256 -13.40 -16.43 -23.22
N LYS A 257 -13.44 -17.70 -23.65
CA LYS A 257 -13.54 -18.07 -25.05
C LYS A 257 -14.71 -17.37 -25.76
N SER A 258 -15.88 -17.36 -25.15
CA SER A 258 -17.07 -16.72 -25.70
C SER A 258 -16.98 -15.21 -25.87
N MET A 259 -16.14 -14.55 -25.04
CA MET A 259 -15.92 -13.11 -25.08
C MET A 259 -14.82 -12.71 -26.08
N LEU A 260 -13.83 -13.59 -26.29
CA LEU A 260 -12.58 -13.27 -26.99
C LEU A 260 -12.50 -13.89 -28.38
N SER A 261 -12.90 -15.18 -28.56
CA SER A 261 -12.69 -15.92 -29.80
C SER A 261 -13.56 -15.37 -30.91
N GLY A 262 -12.90 -14.93 -32.00
CA GLY A 262 -13.61 -14.40 -33.20
C GLY A 262 -14.30 -13.05 -32.96
N ASN A 263 -14.04 -12.36 -31.86
CA ASN A 263 -14.65 -11.06 -31.58
C ASN A 263 -13.96 -9.94 -32.37
N SER A 264 -14.58 -9.55 -33.48
CA SER A 264 -14.09 -8.52 -34.40
C SER A 264 -13.97 -7.12 -33.73
N ARG A 265 -14.75 -6.85 -32.66
CA ARG A 265 -14.71 -5.58 -31.94
C ARG A 265 -13.43 -5.39 -31.11
N LEU A 266 -12.71 -6.49 -30.85
CA LEU A 266 -11.41 -6.45 -30.17
C LEU A 266 -10.24 -6.38 -31.15
N SER A 267 -10.48 -6.65 -32.45
CA SER A 267 -9.43 -6.63 -33.47
C SER A 267 -8.95 -5.20 -33.72
N GLY A 268 -7.67 -4.93 -33.46
CA GLY A 268 -7.09 -3.59 -33.55
C GLY A 268 -7.59 -2.60 -32.50
N ALA A 269 -8.29 -3.07 -31.46
CA ALA A 269 -8.77 -2.23 -30.37
C ALA A 269 -7.66 -1.90 -29.36
N THR A 270 -7.83 -0.78 -28.66
CA THR A 270 -7.20 -0.51 -27.38
C THR A 270 -8.11 -1.01 -26.29
N VAL A 271 -7.59 -1.80 -25.36
CA VAL A 271 -8.40 -2.51 -24.36
C VAL A 271 -8.07 -2.04 -22.95
N PHE A 272 -9.05 -1.49 -22.26
CA PHE A 272 -8.94 -1.20 -20.83
C PHE A 272 -9.15 -2.46 -19.99
N LEU A 273 -8.22 -2.70 -19.08
CA LEU A 273 -8.28 -3.78 -18.09
C LEU A 273 -8.70 -3.20 -16.72
N ASN A 274 -9.98 -2.85 -16.60
CA ASN A 274 -10.59 -2.29 -15.39
C ASN A 274 -11.04 -3.40 -14.43
N VAL A 275 -10.13 -4.34 -14.20
CA VAL A 275 -10.30 -5.54 -13.39
C VAL A 275 -9.08 -5.72 -12.49
N PRO A 276 -9.19 -6.41 -11.34
CA PRO A 276 -8.03 -6.75 -10.51
C PRO A 276 -6.96 -7.53 -11.28
N LEU A 277 -5.71 -7.42 -10.86
CA LEU A 277 -4.53 -7.92 -11.57
C LEU A 277 -4.62 -9.41 -11.98
N VAL A 278 -5.20 -10.27 -11.15
CA VAL A 278 -5.40 -11.70 -11.49
C VAL A 278 -6.33 -11.84 -12.69
N LYS A 279 -7.43 -11.10 -12.73
CA LYS A 279 -8.34 -11.10 -13.89
C LYS A 279 -7.68 -10.44 -15.11
N ALA A 280 -6.91 -9.36 -14.92
CA ALA A 280 -6.17 -8.70 -15.99
C ALA A 280 -5.16 -9.65 -16.64
N SER A 281 -4.42 -10.44 -15.85
CA SER A 281 -3.51 -11.46 -16.37
C SER A 281 -4.23 -12.56 -17.13
N MET A 282 -5.40 -12.99 -16.65
CA MET A 282 -6.24 -13.97 -17.32
C MET A 282 -6.75 -13.45 -18.67
N VAL A 283 -7.22 -12.20 -18.73
CA VAL A 283 -7.67 -11.58 -19.99
C VAL A 283 -6.54 -11.54 -20.99
N SER A 284 -5.38 -10.99 -20.63
CA SER A 284 -4.27 -10.82 -21.57
C SER A 284 -3.72 -12.16 -22.08
N SER A 285 -3.60 -13.17 -21.22
CA SER A 285 -3.15 -14.51 -21.61
C SER A 285 -4.15 -15.22 -22.54
N GLN A 286 -5.46 -15.07 -22.29
CA GLN A 286 -6.48 -15.66 -23.15
C GLN A 286 -6.68 -14.87 -24.45
N MET A 287 -6.46 -13.55 -24.46
CA MET A 287 -6.40 -12.80 -25.72
C MET A 287 -5.31 -13.36 -26.64
N ARG A 288 -4.13 -13.70 -26.09
CA ARG A 288 -3.07 -14.39 -26.86
C ARG A 288 -3.49 -15.79 -27.27
N LEU A 289 -4.11 -16.57 -26.39
CA LEU A 289 -4.59 -17.94 -26.68
C LEU A 289 -5.58 -17.98 -27.84
N TYR A 290 -6.48 -17.01 -27.91
CA TYR A 290 -7.51 -16.91 -28.96
C TYR A 290 -7.12 -16.01 -30.15
N ASP A 291 -5.83 -15.66 -30.25
CA ASP A 291 -5.23 -14.86 -31.32
C ASP A 291 -5.91 -13.48 -31.53
N VAL A 292 -6.38 -12.86 -30.45
CA VAL A 292 -6.95 -11.51 -30.48
C VAL A 292 -5.83 -10.50 -30.76
N LYS A 293 -5.93 -9.80 -31.88
CA LYS A 293 -4.97 -8.75 -32.26
C LYS A 293 -5.45 -7.41 -31.72
N PHE A 294 -4.80 -6.91 -30.66
CA PHE A 294 -5.08 -5.61 -30.05
C PHE A 294 -3.91 -4.65 -30.24
N ASN A 295 -4.17 -3.35 -30.16
CA ASN A 295 -3.16 -2.30 -30.29
C ASN A 295 -2.44 -2.02 -28.97
N ALA A 296 -3.19 -1.83 -27.89
CA ALA A 296 -2.67 -1.60 -26.57
C ALA A 296 -3.56 -2.20 -25.47
N LEU A 297 -2.98 -2.49 -24.33
CA LEU A 297 -3.66 -2.76 -23.06
C LEU A 297 -3.45 -1.57 -22.14
N LEU A 298 -4.50 -1.04 -21.56
CA LEU A 298 -4.46 0.10 -20.66
C LEU A 298 -5.01 -0.28 -19.30
N SER A 299 -4.37 0.17 -18.25
CA SER A 299 -4.86 -0.01 -16.88
C SER A 299 -4.51 1.17 -15.99
N THR A 300 -5.36 1.45 -15.03
CA THR A 300 -5.13 2.47 -14.02
C THR A 300 -4.25 1.94 -12.89
N GLN A 301 -4.08 2.71 -11.83
CA GLN A 301 -3.36 2.36 -10.59
C GLN A 301 -3.74 0.98 -10.02
N ILE A 302 -4.93 0.47 -10.29
CA ILE A 302 -5.41 -0.82 -9.76
C ILE A 302 -4.49 -2.00 -10.09
N ASN A 303 -3.75 -1.93 -11.18
CA ASN A 303 -2.83 -2.98 -11.63
C ASN A 303 -1.33 -2.59 -11.49
N TYR A 304 -1.05 -1.45 -10.86
CA TYR A 304 0.32 -1.06 -10.55
C TYR A 304 0.84 -1.83 -9.33
N ALA A 305 1.37 -3.01 -9.58
CA ALA A 305 1.92 -3.87 -8.54
C ALA A 305 3.07 -4.74 -9.08
N PRO A 306 4.12 -5.03 -8.27
CA PRO A 306 5.26 -5.85 -8.73
C PRO A 306 4.86 -7.31 -9.04
N SER A 307 3.76 -7.79 -8.50
CA SER A 307 3.22 -9.11 -8.81
C SER A 307 2.80 -9.30 -10.28
N ILE A 308 2.65 -8.20 -11.05
CA ILE A 308 2.40 -8.25 -12.49
C ILE A 308 3.48 -9.03 -13.24
N PHE A 309 4.76 -8.90 -12.82
CA PHE A 309 5.89 -9.60 -13.43
C PHE A 309 5.90 -11.11 -13.16
N LYS A 310 5.14 -11.56 -12.15
CA LYS A 310 4.94 -12.98 -11.83
C LYS A 310 3.68 -13.55 -12.47
N LEU A 311 2.62 -12.74 -12.59
CA LEU A 311 1.31 -13.17 -13.06
C LEU A 311 1.15 -13.08 -14.57
N MET A 312 1.79 -12.09 -15.23
CA MET A 312 1.70 -11.90 -16.67
C MET A 312 3.03 -12.25 -17.34
N GLN A 313 2.98 -13.08 -18.38
CA GLN A 313 4.16 -13.37 -19.20
C GLN A 313 4.63 -12.12 -19.96
N PRO A 314 5.94 -11.98 -20.29
CA PRO A 314 6.44 -10.82 -21.06
C PRO A 314 5.63 -10.50 -22.31
N GLN A 315 5.24 -11.54 -23.06
CA GLN A 315 4.43 -11.40 -24.29
C GLN A 315 3.03 -10.86 -24.03
N ASP A 316 2.44 -11.17 -22.86
CA ASP A 316 1.07 -10.77 -22.50
C ASP A 316 1.03 -9.32 -22.00
N ARG A 317 2.16 -8.74 -21.59
CA ARG A 317 2.28 -7.35 -21.10
C ARG A 317 3.09 -6.42 -22.01
N GLU A 318 3.57 -6.90 -23.16
CA GLU A 318 4.41 -6.11 -24.07
C GLU A 318 3.79 -4.76 -24.45
N LYS A 319 2.48 -4.74 -24.59
CA LYS A 319 1.70 -3.55 -24.97
C LYS A 319 0.87 -2.98 -23.81
N LEU A 320 1.26 -3.27 -22.56
CA LEU A 320 0.54 -2.84 -21.38
C LEU A 320 1.09 -1.52 -20.85
N TYR A 321 0.21 -0.52 -20.76
CA TYR A 321 0.46 0.78 -20.17
C TYR A 321 -0.38 0.93 -18.90
N ILE A 322 0.25 1.43 -17.83
CA ILE A 322 -0.38 1.58 -16.52
C ILE A 322 -0.19 3.00 -16.02
N ALA A 323 -1.28 3.65 -15.62
CA ALA A 323 -1.19 4.92 -14.92
C ALA A 323 -0.79 4.70 -13.46
N ASN A 324 0.16 5.49 -12.99
CA ASN A 324 0.67 5.46 -11.62
C ASN A 324 0.74 6.88 -11.05
N SER A 325 0.17 7.07 -9.87
CA SER A 325 0.14 8.34 -9.13
C SER A 325 1.07 8.33 -7.91
N ILE A 326 1.84 7.27 -7.70
CA ILE A 326 2.83 7.18 -6.62
C ILE A 326 4.16 7.71 -7.13
N SER A 327 4.68 8.73 -6.46
CA SER A 327 6.03 9.25 -6.69
C SER A 327 7.05 8.51 -5.82
N LYS A 328 8.33 8.78 -6.05
CA LYS A 328 9.41 8.20 -5.23
C LYS A 328 9.34 8.76 -3.81
N THR A 329 9.33 7.87 -2.83
CA THR A 329 9.25 8.20 -1.41
C THR A 329 10.63 8.39 -0.75
N ASP A 330 10.65 8.92 0.47
CA ASP A 330 11.84 9.00 1.32
C ASP A 330 12.27 7.58 1.73
N GLY A 331 13.56 7.24 1.55
CA GLY A 331 14.06 5.88 1.78
C GLY A 331 13.94 5.40 3.23
N ALA A 332 13.99 6.30 4.23
CA ALA A 332 13.79 5.91 5.61
C ALA A 332 12.30 5.66 5.92
N LEU A 333 11.40 6.41 5.28
CA LEU A 333 9.96 6.16 5.36
C LEU A 333 9.60 4.81 4.70
N ASP A 334 10.22 4.50 3.55
CA ASP A 334 10.05 3.19 2.90
C ASP A 334 10.49 2.05 3.81
N SER A 335 11.68 2.17 4.42
CA SER A 335 12.20 1.16 5.35
C SER A 335 11.29 0.96 6.56
N ASN A 336 10.72 2.03 7.12
CA ASN A 336 9.77 1.93 8.23
C ASN A 336 8.48 1.20 7.81
N ASN A 337 7.98 1.45 6.60
CA ASN A 337 6.82 0.75 6.05
C ASN A 337 7.12 -0.73 5.77
N GLU A 338 8.32 -1.06 5.26
CA GLU A 338 8.75 -2.45 5.02
C GLU A 338 8.84 -3.26 6.32
N ILE A 339 9.35 -2.66 7.41
CA ILE A 339 9.34 -3.27 8.74
C ILE A 339 7.91 -3.60 9.20
N LEU A 340 6.93 -2.77 8.85
CA LEU A 340 5.51 -2.99 9.14
C LEU A 340 4.81 -3.87 8.09
N GLY A 341 5.56 -4.49 7.17
CA GLY A 341 5.05 -5.46 6.20
C GLY A 341 4.34 -4.85 5.00
N GLN A 342 4.57 -3.57 4.67
CA GLN A 342 3.99 -2.94 3.49
C GLN A 342 5.05 -2.22 2.64
N ASN A 343 4.81 -2.20 1.32
CA ASN A 343 5.63 -1.45 0.38
C ASN A 343 4.87 -0.22 -0.10
N LEU A 344 5.31 0.95 0.34
CA LEU A 344 4.62 2.21 0.07
C LEU A 344 4.62 2.57 -1.42
N ASN A 345 5.66 2.18 -2.15
CA ASN A 345 5.81 2.45 -3.58
C ASN A 345 4.76 1.73 -4.46
N PHE A 346 4.04 0.74 -3.90
CA PHE A 346 3.01 -0.02 -4.59
C PHE A 346 1.67 -0.06 -3.83
N ASN A 347 1.55 0.74 -2.78
CA ASN A 347 0.34 0.82 -1.97
C ASN A 347 -0.16 2.26 -1.94
N TRP A 348 -1.04 2.61 -2.87
CA TRP A 348 -1.52 3.98 -3.01
C TRP A 348 -2.29 4.50 -1.80
N VAL A 349 -3.01 3.63 -1.07
CA VAL A 349 -3.75 4.04 0.15
C VAL A 349 -2.77 4.40 1.27
N GLY A 350 -1.72 3.60 1.45
CA GLY A 350 -0.65 3.91 2.40
C GLY A 350 0.12 5.16 2.00
N TYR A 351 0.41 5.31 0.69
CA TYR A 351 1.05 6.49 0.14
C TYR A 351 0.21 7.75 0.39
N SER A 352 -1.08 7.70 0.07
CA SER A 352 -2.02 8.79 0.31
C SER A 352 -2.12 9.16 1.80
N ALA A 353 -2.22 8.14 2.69
CA ALA A 353 -2.27 8.38 4.13
C ALA A 353 -1.00 9.09 4.64
N SER A 354 0.17 8.68 4.15
CA SER A 354 1.44 9.30 4.50
C SER A 354 1.57 10.73 3.94
N ALA A 355 1.19 10.95 2.67
CA ALA A 355 1.24 12.26 2.03
C ALA A 355 0.29 13.28 2.68
N GLY A 356 -0.94 12.83 3.05
CA GLY A 356 -1.89 13.66 3.77
C GLY A 356 -1.46 14.00 5.19
N LEU A 357 -0.88 13.04 5.90
CA LEU A 357 -0.32 13.30 7.21
C LEU A 357 0.88 14.27 7.14
N ASP A 358 1.73 14.13 6.13
CA ASP A 358 2.84 15.05 5.85
C ASP A 358 2.35 16.48 5.58
N TYR A 359 1.27 16.61 4.81
CA TYR A 359 0.63 17.90 4.58
C TYR A 359 0.08 18.50 5.88
N ILE A 360 -0.67 17.72 6.68
CA ILE A 360 -1.21 18.18 7.97
C ILE A 360 -0.08 18.59 8.89
N TYR A 361 0.97 17.79 8.96
CA TYR A 361 2.12 18.09 9.81
C TYR A 361 2.78 19.43 9.44
N ALA A 362 3.12 19.63 8.17
CA ALA A 362 3.83 20.82 7.72
C ALA A 362 2.95 22.08 7.64
N ALA A 363 1.65 21.92 7.34
CA ALA A 363 0.75 23.06 7.18
C ALA A 363 0.16 23.56 8.50
N TYR A 364 -0.09 22.66 9.44
CA TYR A 364 -0.86 22.98 10.64
C TYR A 364 -0.11 22.71 11.95
N LEU A 365 0.58 21.58 12.07
CA LEU A 365 1.19 21.15 13.32
C LEU A 365 2.58 21.77 13.53
N ASN A 366 3.46 21.63 12.56
CA ASN A 366 4.82 22.18 12.58
C ASN A 366 5.05 23.05 11.33
N ARG A 367 4.49 24.26 11.35
CA ARG A 367 4.54 25.17 10.21
C ARG A 367 5.97 25.48 9.79
N GLY A 368 6.28 25.17 8.53
CA GLY A 368 7.61 25.35 7.95
C GLY A 368 8.49 24.12 8.06
N ALA A 369 8.00 22.98 8.58
CA ALA A 369 8.71 21.69 8.48
C ALA A 369 8.94 21.34 7.00
N GLN A 370 10.09 20.75 6.72
CA GLN A 370 10.37 20.22 5.39
C GLN A 370 9.45 19.03 5.14
N ARG A 371 8.70 19.08 4.03
CA ARG A 371 7.83 18.00 3.62
C ARG A 371 8.64 16.83 3.05
N LEU A 372 8.16 15.61 3.33
CA LEU A 372 8.70 14.39 2.72
C LEU A 372 8.08 14.11 1.35
N PHE A 373 6.90 14.67 1.09
CA PHE A 373 6.14 14.48 -0.14
C PHE A 373 6.05 15.80 -0.91
N SER A 374 6.14 15.70 -2.25
CA SER A 374 6.09 16.83 -3.16
C SER A 374 4.67 17.23 -3.56
N GLU A 375 3.68 16.40 -3.28
CA GLU A 375 2.29 16.60 -3.64
C GLU A 375 1.73 17.88 -3.03
N SER A 376 1.09 18.72 -3.86
CA SER A 376 0.33 19.88 -3.41
C SER A 376 -1.08 19.49 -2.95
N VAL A 377 -1.74 20.41 -2.26
CA VAL A 377 -3.17 20.33 -1.99
C VAL A 377 -3.82 21.53 -2.66
N GLU A 378 -4.75 21.26 -3.54
CA GLU A 378 -5.52 22.27 -4.28
C GLU A 378 -7.01 21.95 -4.09
N ASP A 379 -7.80 22.97 -3.75
CA ASP A 379 -9.24 22.83 -3.52
C ASP A 379 -9.60 21.62 -2.63
N SER A 380 -8.86 21.43 -1.52
CA SER A 380 -9.02 20.32 -0.57
C SER A 380 -8.73 18.93 -1.13
N GLN A 381 -8.05 18.80 -2.28
CA GLN A 381 -7.59 17.54 -2.88
C GLN A 381 -6.07 17.48 -2.96
N ILE A 382 -5.47 16.36 -2.58
CA ILE A 382 -4.06 16.09 -2.89
C ILE A 382 -3.91 15.86 -4.40
N ILE A 383 -3.03 16.62 -5.02
CA ILE A 383 -2.72 16.53 -6.44
C ILE A 383 -1.49 15.65 -6.65
N TYR A 384 -1.66 14.58 -7.40
CA TYR A 384 -0.61 13.61 -7.72
C TYR A 384 -0.06 13.85 -9.13
N ASP A 385 1.27 13.74 -9.30
CA ASP A 385 1.90 13.69 -10.62
C ASP A 385 1.71 12.28 -11.23
N THR A 386 0.57 12.08 -11.88
CA THR A 386 0.27 10.83 -12.55
C THR A 386 1.12 10.64 -13.79
N LYS A 387 1.87 9.53 -13.83
CA LYS A 387 2.69 9.10 -14.96
C LYS A 387 2.10 7.87 -15.62
N VAL A 388 2.35 7.71 -16.91
CA VAL A 388 2.02 6.47 -17.62
C VAL A 388 3.29 5.66 -17.78
N LEU A 389 3.23 4.43 -17.30
CA LEU A 389 4.35 3.50 -17.29
C LEU A 389 4.07 2.33 -18.22
N LYS A 390 5.09 1.86 -18.91
CA LYS A 390 5.06 0.62 -19.68
C LYS A 390 5.58 -0.53 -18.80
N ALA A 391 4.86 -1.64 -18.77
CA ALA A 391 5.30 -2.85 -18.09
C ALA A 391 6.31 -3.60 -18.99
N GLY A 392 7.60 -3.40 -18.75
CA GLY A 392 8.68 -4.07 -19.48
C GLY A 392 8.97 -5.49 -18.99
N GLU A 393 10.14 -6.01 -19.32
CA GLU A 393 10.52 -7.38 -18.93
C GLU A 393 10.73 -7.52 -17.43
N TYR A 394 11.42 -6.58 -16.78
CA TYR A 394 11.84 -6.66 -15.39
C TYR A 394 11.33 -5.51 -14.51
N GLY A 395 10.65 -4.52 -15.06
CA GLY A 395 10.22 -3.34 -14.33
C GLY A 395 9.28 -2.45 -15.12
N PHE A 396 8.87 -1.37 -14.47
CA PHE A 396 8.08 -0.30 -15.08
C PHE A 396 8.99 0.79 -15.62
N TYR A 397 8.66 1.32 -16.79
CA TYR A 397 9.40 2.39 -17.46
C TYR A 397 8.45 3.51 -17.85
N GLU A 398 8.79 4.74 -17.50
CA GLU A 398 8.03 5.95 -17.86
C GLU A 398 8.02 6.16 -19.38
N GLN A 399 6.88 6.61 -19.92
CA GLN A 399 6.64 6.83 -21.36
C GLN A 399 6.48 8.32 -21.69
#